data_b6da10739ce6026073ced5b8bf67d44a
#
_entry.id   b6da10739ce6026073ced5b8bf67d44a
#
_cell.length_a   1.000
_cell.length_b   1.000
_cell.length_c   1.000
_cell.angle_alpha   90.00
_cell.angle_beta   90.00
_cell.angle_gamma   90.00
#
_symmetry.space_group_name_H-M   'P 1'
#
loop_
_entity.id
_entity.type
_entity.pdbx_description
1 polymer ?
#
loop_
_entity_poly.entity_id
_entity_poly.type
_entity_poly.pdbx_seq_one_letter_code
_entity_poly.pdbx_strand_id
1 'polypeptide(L)'
;EVLGSSSTDQKAGMGGHEGRLLRDGDRLRIKTSTRHFTTTQGVKQLLWGNVIRALPGPEYQEFDEAAKESFWRSPWKISPQSNRMGYRLQGQPLTRTTDRELLSHGLLPGVIQVPGNGQPIVLMNDAQTTGGYPRIACIIEADRYHLAQIPLGQPIHFVQCSLEEALKARQDQQRYLEQLAWRLDGKD
;
A
#
# COMPACT_ATOMS: atom_id res chain seq x y z
N GLU A 1 -24.22 -7.45 -7.82
CA GLU A 1 -23.23 -8.01 -6.86
C GLU A 1 -22.77 -9.37 -7.36
N VAL A 2 -21.47 -9.62 -7.23
CA VAL A 2 -20.85 -10.94 -7.53
C VAL A 2 -20.13 -11.38 -6.26
N LEU A 3 -20.42 -12.58 -5.77
CA LEU A 3 -19.86 -13.10 -4.51
C LEU A 3 -20.03 -12.15 -3.31
N GLY A 4 -21.17 -11.44 -3.24
CA GLY A 4 -21.46 -10.46 -2.17
C GLY A 4 -20.73 -9.12 -2.28
N SER A 5 -20.00 -8.86 -3.36
CA SER A 5 -19.27 -7.62 -3.61
C SER A 5 -19.85 -6.82 -4.77
N SER A 6 -19.87 -5.49 -4.61
CA SER A 6 -20.20 -4.53 -5.68
C SER A 6 -18.95 -3.99 -6.39
N SER A 7 -17.76 -4.51 -6.07
CA SER A 7 -16.51 -4.08 -6.70
C SER A 7 -16.37 -4.63 -8.11
N THR A 8 -15.68 -3.89 -8.97
CA THR A 8 -15.35 -4.32 -10.32
C THR A 8 -13.99 -5.01 -10.33
N ASP A 9 -13.92 -6.24 -10.81
CA ASP A 9 -12.68 -6.90 -11.21
C ASP A 9 -12.50 -6.74 -12.73
N GLN A 10 -11.69 -5.77 -13.12
CA GLN A 10 -11.44 -5.47 -14.53
C GLN A 10 -10.67 -6.59 -15.24
N LYS A 11 -9.79 -7.30 -14.51
CA LYS A 11 -8.98 -8.38 -15.09
C LYS A 11 -9.83 -9.60 -15.39
N ALA A 12 -10.77 -9.94 -14.51
CA ALA A 12 -11.73 -11.01 -14.72
C ALA A 12 -12.93 -10.58 -15.54
N GLY A 13 -13.12 -9.29 -15.80
CA GLY A 13 -14.27 -8.74 -16.55
C GLY A 13 -15.59 -8.95 -15.80
N MET A 14 -15.60 -8.93 -14.46
CA MET A 14 -16.80 -9.22 -13.67
C MET A 14 -17.01 -8.26 -12.51
N GLY A 15 -18.23 -8.28 -11.97
CA GLY A 15 -18.65 -7.47 -10.83
C GLY A 15 -18.85 -5.99 -11.16
N GLY A 16 -19.21 -5.20 -10.15
CA GLY A 16 -19.40 -3.76 -10.23
C GLY A 16 -20.33 -3.32 -11.36
N HIS A 17 -19.87 -2.41 -12.20
CA HIS A 17 -20.60 -1.94 -13.38
C HIS A 17 -20.14 -2.73 -14.63
N GLU A 18 -20.81 -3.82 -14.93
CA GLU A 18 -20.57 -4.68 -16.10
C GLU A 18 -19.13 -5.21 -16.23
N GLY A 19 -18.38 -5.32 -15.13
CA GLY A 19 -16.98 -5.80 -15.14
C GLY A 19 -15.99 -4.90 -15.88
N ARG A 20 -16.35 -3.66 -16.20
CA ARG A 20 -15.57 -2.72 -17.00
C ARG A 20 -15.35 -1.37 -16.32
N LEU A 21 -14.45 -0.57 -16.87
CA LEU A 21 -14.30 0.84 -16.50
C LEU A 21 -15.58 1.64 -16.78
N LEU A 22 -15.84 2.64 -15.94
CA LEU A 22 -16.91 3.61 -16.15
C LEU A 22 -16.62 4.47 -17.38
N ARG A 23 -17.66 4.87 -18.08
CA ARG A 23 -17.64 5.74 -19.26
C ARG A 23 -18.60 6.91 -19.04
N ASP A 24 -18.38 7.98 -19.78
CA ASP A 24 -19.30 9.11 -19.80
C ASP A 24 -20.71 8.64 -20.15
N GLY A 25 -21.71 9.08 -19.38
CA GLY A 25 -23.10 8.70 -19.55
C GLY A 25 -23.53 7.44 -18.79
N ASP A 26 -22.62 6.71 -18.13
CA ASP A 26 -23.00 5.58 -17.27
C ASP A 26 -23.88 6.03 -16.11
N ARG A 27 -24.91 5.24 -15.82
CA ARG A 27 -25.79 5.46 -14.67
C ARG A 27 -25.54 4.44 -13.58
N LEU A 28 -25.13 4.91 -12.41
CA LEU A 28 -24.89 4.06 -11.26
C LEU A 28 -26.10 4.07 -10.34
N ARG A 29 -26.50 2.88 -9.88
CA ARG A 29 -27.51 2.76 -8.82
C ARG A 29 -26.86 2.98 -7.46
N ILE A 30 -27.40 3.90 -6.68
CA ILE A 30 -26.99 4.16 -5.30
C ILE A 30 -28.09 3.76 -4.34
N LYS A 31 -27.72 3.39 -3.12
CA LYS A 31 -28.69 3.16 -2.04
C LYS A 31 -29.28 4.52 -1.61
N THR A 32 -30.58 4.55 -1.31
CA THR A 32 -31.21 5.72 -0.72
C THR A 32 -30.60 5.97 0.66
N SER A 33 -30.13 7.19 0.89
CA SER A 33 -29.67 7.61 2.21
C SER A 33 -30.83 8.21 3.00
N THR A 34 -30.98 7.78 4.24
CA THR A 34 -31.90 8.40 5.21
C THR A 34 -31.21 9.49 6.04
N ARG A 35 -29.87 9.62 5.90
CA ARG A 35 -29.11 10.66 6.58
C ARG A 35 -29.19 11.98 5.82
N HIS A 36 -29.61 13.02 6.54
CA HIS A 36 -29.58 14.40 6.06
C HIS A 36 -28.61 15.19 6.93
N PHE A 37 -27.63 15.80 6.31
CA PHE A 37 -26.76 16.75 7.02
C PHE A 37 -27.46 18.13 7.03
N THR A 38 -27.72 18.66 8.22
CA THR A 38 -28.35 19.97 8.41
C THR A 38 -27.34 21.10 8.37
N THR A 39 -26.06 20.80 8.49
CA THR A 39 -24.97 21.78 8.46
C THR A 39 -23.88 21.31 7.52
N THR A 40 -23.12 22.26 6.97
CA THR A 40 -21.91 21.92 6.20
C THR A 40 -20.90 21.25 7.12
N GLN A 41 -20.59 20.00 6.84
CA GLN A 41 -19.58 19.23 7.57
C GLN A 41 -18.41 18.97 6.67
N GLY A 42 -17.22 19.06 7.20
CA GLY A 42 -15.97 18.78 6.51
C GLY A 42 -15.04 17.96 7.36
N VAL A 43 -14.17 17.23 6.71
CA VAL A 43 -13.09 16.48 7.36
C VAL A 43 -11.76 17.08 6.99
N LYS A 44 -10.82 17.07 7.94
CA LYS A 44 -9.43 17.43 7.63
C LYS A 44 -8.86 16.40 6.67
N GLN A 45 -8.38 16.86 5.53
CA GLN A 45 -7.73 15.96 4.56
C GLN A 45 -6.49 15.32 5.19
N LEU A 46 -6.36 14.00 5.05
CA LEU A 46 -5.10 13.32 5.32
C LEU A 46 -4.12 13.67 4.20
N LEU A 47 -3.06 14.36 4.55
CA LEU A 47 -1.98 14.67 3.61
C LEU A 47 -1.22 13.40 3.28
N TRP A 48 -0.87 13.25 2.03
CA TRP A 48 -0.02 12.16 1.56
C TRP A 48 1.28 12.74 0.96
N GLY A 49 2.30 11.91 0.90
CA GLY A 49 3.60 12.30 0.38
C GLY A 49 4.34 11.09 -0.19
N ASN A 50 5.51 11.33 -0.75
CA ASN A 50 6.36 10.31 -1.34
C ASN A 50 7.40 9.72 -0.37
N VAL A 51 7.38 10.11 0.89
CA VAL A 51 8.22 9.57 1.96
C VAL A 51 7.41 8.53 2.72
N ILE A 52 7.91 7.29 2.75
CA ILE A 52 7.22 6.11 3.26
C ILE A 52 8.05 5.48 4.36
N ARG A 53 7.52 5.41 5.57
CA ARG A 53 8.20 4.75 6.68
C ARG A 53 8.09 3.23 6.57
N ALA A 54 9.19 2.55 6.86
CA ALA A 54 9.23 1.10 6.86
C ALA A 54 10.13 0.54 7.97
N LEU A 55 9.85 -0.68 8.38
CA LEU A 55 10.67 -1.48 9.29
C LEU A 55 11.60 -2.38 8.47
N PRO A 56 12.85 -2.63 8.88
CA PRO A 56 13.67 -3.67 8.28
C PRO A 56 12.95 -5.02 8.30
N GLY A 57 13.01 -5.74 7.19
CA GLY A 57 12.39 -7.04 7.05
C GLY A 57 13.20 -8.18 7.67
N PRO A 58 12.63 -9.39 7.74
CA PRO A 58 13.32 -10.55 8.32
C PRO A 58 14.63 -10.91 7.60
N GLU A 59 14.69 -10.73 6.28
CA GLU A 59 15.88 -11.02 5.48
C GLU A 59 16.76 -9.78 5.23
N TYR A 60 16.51 -8.65 5.90
CA TYR A 60 17.28 -7.41 5.74
C TYR A 60 18.80 -7.61 5.88
N GLN A 61 19.22 -8.45 6.83
CA GLN A 61 20.64 -8.72 7.07
C GLN A 61 21.32 -9.57 5.99
N GLU A 62 20.55 -10.15 5.09
CA GLU A 62 21.07 -10.91 3.95
C GLU A 62 21.44 -10.02 2.74
N PHE A 63 21.21 -8.72 2.82
CA PHE A 63 21.64 -7.75 1.82
C PHE A 63 22.98 -7.14 2.19
N ASP A 64 23.82 -6.82 1.19
CA ASP A 64 25.09 -6.15 1.43
C ASP A 64 24.88 -4.69 1.93
N GLU A 65 25.93 -4.08 2.47
CA GLU A 65 25.82 -2.73 3.05
C GLU A 65 25.46 -1.67 1.99
N ALA A 66 25.95 -1.82 0.76
CA ALA A 66 25.64 -0.91 -0.33
C ALA A 66 24.15 -0.99 -0.71
N ALA A 67 23.58 -2.21 -0.76
CA ALA A 67 22.16 -2.40 -1.00
C ALA A 67 21.30 -1.82 0.14
N LYS A 68 21.68 -2.05 1.40
CA LYS A 68 21.00 -1.49 2.57
C LYS A 68 21.01 0.04 2.54
N GLU A 69 22.18 0.65 2.28
CA GLU A 69 22.31 2.09 2.18
C GLU A 69 21.49 2.65 1.01
N SER A 70 21.61 2.02 -0.18
CA SER A 70 20.84 2.41 -1.36
C SER A 70 19.34 2.34 -1.13
N PHE A 71 18.86 1.29 -0.43
CA PHE A 71 17.44 1.12 -0.16
C PHE A 71 16.84 2.30 0.62
N TRP A 72 17.53 2.80 1.63
CA TRP A 72 17.05 3.89 2.48
C TRP A 72 17.35 5.30 1.95
N ARG A 73 18.43 5.47 1.18
CA ARG A 73 18.89 6.81 0.76
C ARG A 73 18.50 7.18 -0.66
N SER A 74 18.27 6.20 -1.53
CA SER A 74 17.97 6.47 -2.93
C SER A 74 16.48 6.57 -3.21
N PRO A 75 16.06 7.39 -4.19
CA PRO A 75 14.68 7.38 -4.66
C PRO A 75 14.39 6.10 -5.46
N TRP A 76 13.20 5.58 -5.28
CA TRP A 76 12.67 4.45 -6.04
C TRP A 76 11.54 4.90 -6.94
N LYS A 77 11.66 4.69 -8.24
CA LYS A 77 10.62 5.06 -9.19
C LYS A 77 9.56 3.96 -9.30
N ILE A 78 8.29 4.31 -9.14
CA ILE A 78 7.18 3.36 -9.34
C ILE A 78 7.04 3.08 -10.83
N SER A 79 7.22 1.81 -11.23
CA SER A 79 7.10 1.39 -12.63
C SER A 79 5.66 1.51 -13.13
N PRO A 80 5.46 1.89 -14.42
CA PRO A 80 4.13 1.84 -15.05
C PRO A 80 3.49 0.44 -15.09
N GLN A 81 4.27 -0.64 -14.97
CA GLN A 81 3.76 -2.02 -14.88
C GLN A 81 3.25 -2.39 -13.49
N SER A 82 3.20 -1.43 -12.57
CA SER A 82 2.64 -1.61 -11.23
C SER A 82 1.11 -1.72 -11.28
N ASN A 83 0.55 -2.49 -10.36
CA ASN A 83 -0.89 -2.68 -10.22
C ASN A 83 -1.28 -2.96 -8.76
N ARG A 84 -2.55 -3.28 -8.51
CA ARG A 84 -3.07 -3.56 -7.16
C ARG A 84 -2.48 -4.81 -6.48
N MET A 85 -1.81 -5.70 -7.21
CA MET A 85 -1.07 -6.82 -6.63
C MET A 85 0.29 -6.41 -6.09
N GLY A 86 1.00 -5.49 -6.78
CA GLY A 86 2.32 -5.06 -6.37
C GLY A 86 2.84 -3.87 -7.16
N TYR A 87 3.50 -2.97 -6.46
CA TYR A 87 4.23 -1.87 -7.05
C TYR A 87 5.67 -2.28 -7.31
N ARG A 88 6.02 -2.40 -8.59
CA ARG A 88 7.38 -2.69 -9.04
C ARG A 88 8.19 -1.40 -8.99
N LEU A 89 9.29 -1.44 -8.27
CA LEU A 89 10.17 -0.28 -8.12
C LEU A 89 11.38 -0.41 -9.04
N GLN A 90 11.87 0.72 -9.50
CA GLN A 90 13.04 0.84 -10.35
C GLN A 90 14.07 1.74 -9.66
N GLY A 91 15.28 1.26 -9.53
CA GLY A 91 16.41 1.94 -8.92
C GLY A 91 17.69 1.14 -9.07
N GLN A 92 18.69 1.43 -8.26
CA GLN A 92 19.90 0.62 -8.21
C GLN A 92 19.55 -0.80 -7.70
N PRO A 93 19.95 -1.87 -8.42
CA PRO A 93 19.66 -3.22 -7.98
C PRO A 93 20.25 -3.52 -6.60
N LEU A 94 19.45 -4.19 -5.77
CA LEU A 94 19.84 -4.58 -4.42
C LEU A 94 20.47 -5.99 -4.46
N THR A 95 21.70 -6.09 -3.97
CA THR A 95 22.48 -7.34 -3.97
C THR A 95 22.33 -8.05 -2.63
N ARG A 96 22.09 -9.35 -2.67
CA ARG A 96 22.17 -10.23 -1.49
C ARG A 96 23.57 -10.81 -1.34
N THR A 97 23.94 -11.06 -0.10
CA THR A 97 25.20 -11.71 0.28
C THR A 97 25.10 -13.23 0.29
N THR A 98 23.93 -13.79 0.01
CA THR A 98 23.65 -15.24 0.04
C THR A 98 22.69 -15.64 -1.07
N ASP A 99 22.91 -16.83 -1.64
CA ASP A 99 22.03 -17.46 -2.63
C ASP A 99 21.01 -18.41 -1.99
N ARG A 100 20.86 -18.37 -0.66
CA ARG A 100 19.93 -19.23 0.06
C ARG A 100 18.52 -19.08 -0.49
N GLU A 101 17.93 -20.18 -0.96
CA GLU A 101 16.54 -20.23 -1.33
C GLU A 101 15.64 -20.18 -0.07
N LEU A 102 14.59 -19.42 -0.14
CA LEU A 102 13.61 -19.30 0.93
C LEU A 102 12.39 -20.16 0.59
N LEU A 103 11.93 -20.92 1.55
CA LEU A 103 10.63 -21.58 1.46
C LEU A 103 9.53 -20.52 1.39
N SER A 104 8.46 -20.84 0.67
CA SER A 104 7.28 -19.96 0.66
C SER A 104 6.73 -19.76 2.07
N HIS A 105 6.49 -18.53 2.42
CA HIS A 105 5.99 -18.10 3.72
C HIS A 105 4.82 -17.11 3.54
N GLY A 106 4.07 -16.87 4.62
CA GLY A 106 2.98 -15.90 4.62
C GLY A 106 3.44 -14.48 4.33
N LEU A 107 2.67 -13.78 3.53
CA LEU A 107 2.92 -12.40 3.10
C LEU A 107 1.73 -11.50 3.45
N LEU A 108 2.02 -10.26 3.73
CA LEU A 108 1.03 -9.22 4.03
C LEU A 108 1.24 -8.02 3.11
N PRO A 109 0.19 -7.23 2.84
CA PRO A 109 0.33 -5.93 2.17
C PRO A 109 1.32 -5.03 2.91
N GLY A 110 2.18 -4.34 2.15
CA GLY A 110 3.26 -3.49 2.67
C GLY A 110 4.62 -4.19 2.75
N VAL A 111 4.68 -5.52 2.64
CA VAL A 111 5.97 -6.24 2.54
C VAL A 111 6.68 -5.84 1.24
N ILE A 112 7.98 -5.60 1.32
CA ILE A 112 8.84 -5.27 0.18
C ILE A 112 9.74 -6.46 -0.09
N GLN A 113 9.45 -7.15 -1.18
CA GLN A 113 10.22 -8.30 -1.66
C GLN A 113 11.26 -7.88 -2.69
N VAL A 114 12.40 -8.57 -2.72
CA VAL A 114 13.46 -8.35 -3.71
C VAL A 114 13.72 -9.65 -4.48
N PRO A 115 13.16 -9.80 -5.70
CA PRO A 115 13.48 -10.91 -6.59
C PRO A 115 14.95 -10.91 -7.03
N GLY A 116 15.40 -11.97 -7.70
CA GLY A 116 16.78 -12.16 -8.11
C GLY A 116 17.38 -11.09 -9.04
N ASN A 117 16.53 -10.25 -9.67
CA ASN A 117 16.99 -9.09 -10.45
C ASN A 117 17.33 -7.86 -9.60
N GLY A 118 17.19 -7.94 -8.27
CA GLY A 118 17.51 -6.86 -7.34
C GLY A 118 16.50 -5.70 -7.33
N GLN A 119 15.40 -5.75 -8.08
CA GLN A 119 14.41 -4.67 -8.12
C GLN A 119 13.28 -4.92 -7.12
N PRO A 120 13.04 -4.02 -6.15
CA PRO A 120 12.03 -4.24 -5.12
C PRO A 120 10.62 -4.27 -5.67
N ILE A 121 9.76 -5.05 -5.03
CA ILE A 121 8.31 -5.10 -5.27
C ILE A 121 7.61 -4.88 -3.94
N VAL A 122 6.83 -3.81 -3.83
CA VAL A 122 5.95 -3.58 -2.67
C VAL A 122 4.66 -4.35 -2.89
N LEU A 123 4.32 -5.24 -1.98
CA LEU A 123 3.06 -5.98 -2.03
C LEU A 123 1.89 -5.06 -1.67
N MET A 124 0.90 -5.01 -2.54
CA MET A 124 -0.31 -4.21 -2.37
C MET A 124 -1.48 -5.08 -1.88
N ASN A 125 -2.67 -4.51 -1.77
CA ASN A 125 -3.80 -5.19 -1.13
C ASN A 125 -4.30 -6.46 -1.84
N ASP A 126 -4.08 -6.57 -3.16
CA ASP A 126 -4.47 -7.75 -3.96
C ASP A 126 -3.28 -8.71 -4.18
N ALA A 127 -2.19 -8.54 -3.44
CA ALA A 127 -1.01 -9.40 -3.56
C ALA A 127 -1.31 -10.85 -3.14
N GLN A 128 -0.48 -11.76 -3.64
CA GLN A 128 -0.48 -13.15 -3.19
C GLN A 128 -0.21 -13.23 -1.67
N THR A 129 -0.81 -14.21 -1.04
CA THR A 129 -0.69 -14.42 0.42
C THR A 129 0.56 -15.22 0.82
N THR A 130 1.25 -15.82 -0.15
CA THR A 130 2.49 -16.58 0.05
C THR A 130 3.52 -16.27 -1.02
N GLY A 131 4.82 -16.42 -0.68
CA GLY A 131 5.93 -16.26 -1.60
C GLY A 131 7.27 -16.52 -0.92
N GLY A 132 8.31 -16.73 -1.71
CA GLY A 132 9.66 -17.09 -1.24
C GLY A 132 10.74 -16.05 -1.56
N TYR A 133 10.39 -14.85 -2.02
CA TYR A 133 11.40 -13.81 -2.21
C TYR A 133 11.83 -13.17 -0.88
N PRO A 134 13.11 -12.79 -0.73
CA PRO A 134 13.59 -12.10 0.47
C PRO A 134 12.87 -10.79 0.70
N ARG A 135 12.55 -10.53 1.97
CA ARG A 135 11.83 -9.34 2.43
C ARG A 135 12.83 -8.34 3.02
N ILE A 136 13.17 -7.30 2.26
CA ILE A 136 14.11 -6.28 2.74
C ILE A 136 13.49 -5.37 3.80
N ALA A 137 12.21 -5.05 3.67
CA ALA A 137 11.49 -4.16 4.58
C ALA A 137 9.98 -4.47 4.60
N CYS A 138 9.28 -3.84 5.53
CA CYS A 138 7.82 -3.80 5.58
C CYS A 138 7.36 -2.37 5.88
N ILE A 139 6.52 -1.82 5.01
CA ILE A 139 5.92 -0.49 5.19
C ILE A 139 4.98 -0.53 6.38
N ILE A 140 5.03 0.49 7.23
CA ILE A 140 4.11 0.59 8.37
C ILE A 140 2.67 0.79 7.90
N GLU A 141 1.71 0.25 8.64
CA GLU A 141 0.30 0.28 8.25
C GLU A 141 -0.22 1.70 8.01
N ALA A 142 0.21 2.64 8.86
CA ALA A 142 -0.19 4.03 8.77
C ALA A 142 0.28 4.76 7.51
N ASP A 143 1.27 4.23 6.78
CA ASP A 143 1.79 4.87 5.56
C ASP A 143 1.37 4.17 4.26
N ARG A 144 0.69 3.03 4.33
CA ARG A 144 0.29 2.29 3.12
C ARG A 144 -0.60 3.11 2.19
N TYR A 145 -1.44 4.01 2.72
CA TYR A 145 -2.30 4.84 1.90
C TYR A 145 -1.52 5.85 1.05
N HIS A 146 -0.32 6.28 1.48
CA HIS A 146 0.53 7.17 0.69
C HIS A 146 0.82 6.56 -0.69
N LEU A 147 1.21 5.27 -0.72
CA LEU A 147 1.49 4.56 -1.99
C LEU A 147 0.31 4.59 -2.94
N ALA A 148 -0.89 4.40 -2.43
CA ALA A 148 -2.10 4.36 -3.25
C ALA A 148 -2.42 5.71 -3.91
N GLN A 149 -1.85 6.81 -3.41
CA GLN A 149 -2.05 8.17 -3.93
C GLN A 149 -0.92 8.64 -4.84
N ILE A 150 0.22 7.96 -4.87
CA ILE A 150 1.36 8.37 -5.69
C ILE A 150 1.16 7.88 -7.14
N PRO A 151 1.18 8.78 -8.14
CA PRO A 151 1.05 8.39 -9.53
C PRO A 151 2.19 7.47 -9.98
N LEU A 152 1.87 6.54 -10.89
CA LEU A 152 2.89 5.70 -11.53
C LEU A 152 3.94 6.57 -12.22
N GLY A 153 5.19 6.15 -12.17
CA GLY A 153 6.32 6.89 -12.71
C GLY A 153 6.93 7.92 -11.75
N GLN A 154 6.28 8.20 -10.61
CA GLN A 154 6.80 9.11 -9.60
C GLN A 154 7.79 8.42 -8.64
N PRO A 155 8.74 9.19 -8.07
CA PRO A 155 9.67 8.66 -7.08
C PRO A 155 9.03 8.53 -5.70
N ILE A 156 9.46 7.51 -4.96
CA ILE A 156 9.20 7.33 -3.53
C ILE A 156 10.53 7.20 -2.79
N HIS A 157 10.52 7.52 -1.50
CA HIS A 157 11.66 7.37 -0.59
C HIS A 157 11.23 6.56 0.61
N PHE A 158 12.03 5.55 0.96
CA PHE A 158 11.81 4.82 2.20
C PHE A 158 12.62 5.45 3.33
N VAL A 159 12.01 5.53 4.52
CA VAL A 159 12.66 5.97 5.74
C VAL A 159 12.49 4.89 6.79
N GLN A 160 13.62 4.49 7.37
CA GLN A 160 13.58 3.52 8.46
C GLN A 160 12.96 4.15 9.70
N CYS A 161 12.07 3.41 10.36
CA CYS A 161 11.50 3.79 11.64
C CYS A 161 11.60 2.63 12.65
N SER A 162 11.39 2.94 13.92
CA SER A 162 11.28 1.96 14.99
C SER A 162 9.89 1.35 15.06
N LEU A 163 9.76 0.19 15.72
CA LEU A 163 8.47 -0.42 15.98
C LEU A 163 7.57 0.48 16.84
N GLU A 164 8.16 1.21 17.80
CA GLU A 164 7.44 2.16 18.64
C GLU A 164 6.83 3.29 17.81
N GLU A 165 7.60 3.88 16.89
CA GLU A 165 7.11 4.91 15.97
C GLU A 165 6.00 4.38 15.05
N ALA A 166 6.13 3.14 14.57
CA ALA A 166 5.11 2.50 13.73
C ALA A 166 3.80 2.29 14.49
N LEU A 167 3.87 1.80 15.73
CA LEU A 167 2.71 1.59 16.60
C LEU A 167 2.04 2.92 16.96
N LYS A 168 2.83 3.95 17.28
CA LYS A 168 2.33 5.30 17.57
C LYS A 168 1.59 5.87 16.36
N ALA A 169 2.17 5.77 15.17
CA ALA A 169 1.54 6.27 13.94
C ALA A 169 0.19 5.58 13.66
N ARG A 170 0.11 4.26 13.88
CA ARG A 170 -1.13 3.50 13.77
C ARG A 170 -2.18 3.97 14.77
N GLN A 171 -1.80 4.16 16.03
CA GLN A 171 -2.71 4.66 17.08
C GLN A 171 -3.23 6.07 16.76
N ASP A 172 -2.36 6.96 16.26
CA ASP A 172 -2.74 8.31 15.89
C ASP A 172 -3.73 8.32 14.71
N GLN A 173 -3.53 7.45 13.71
CA GLN A 173 -4.46 7.28 12.59
C GLN A 173 -5.81 6.71 13.06
N GLN A 174 -5.78 5.68 13.93
CA GLN A 174 -7.00 5.09 14.49
C GLN A 174 -7.80 6.12 15.29
N ARG A 175 -7.15 6.88 16.13
CA ARG A 175 -7.78 7.95 16.92
C ARG A 175 -8.43 9.01 16.03
N TYR A 176 -7.78 9.37 14.93
CA TYR A 176 -8.37 10.29 13.96
C TYR A 176 -9.67 9.73 13.35
N LEU A 177 -9.67 8.45 12.95
CA LEU A 177 -10.85 7.80 12.40
C LEU A 177 -12.00 7.67 13.41
N GLU A 178 -11.67 7.38 14.66
CA GLU A 178 -12.66 7.32 15.76
C GLU A 178 -13.29 8.70 16.03
N GLN A 179 -12.49 9.77 16.05
CA GLN A 179 -12.98 11.13 16.18
C GLN A 179 -13.88 11.53 15.01
N LEU A 180 -13.53 11.11 13.79
CA LEU A 180 -14.34 11.34 12.61
C LEU A 180 -15.68 10.60 12.70
N ALA A 181 -15.66 9.32 13.06
CA ALA A 181 -16.86 8.51 13.24
C ALA A 181 -17.78 9.11 14.30
N TRP A 182 -17.23 9.50 15.44
CA TRP A 182 -17.99 10.13 16.53
C TRP A 182 -18.71 11.41 16.08
N ARG A 183 -18.02 12.29 15.34
CA ARG A 183 -18.62 13.52 14.81
C ARG A 183 -19.71 13.25 13.76
N LEU A 184 -19.54 12.24 12.94
CA LEU A 184 -20.50 11.87 11.91
C LEU A 184 -21.75 11.18 12.49
N ASP A 185 -21.63 10.55 13.64
CA ASP A 185 -22.77 9.90 14.32
C ASP A 185 -23.68 10.88 15.08
N GLY A 186 -23.34 12.19 15.08
CA GLY A 186 -24.17 13.24 15.67
C GLY A 186 -24.37 13.08 17.18
N LYS A 187 -23.42 12.51 17.87
CA LYS A 187 -23.38 12.47 19.35
C LYS A 187 -22.64 13.73 19.80
N ASP A 188 -23.40 14.83 19.89
CA ASP A 188 -22.98 16.03 20.62
C ASP A 188 -23.02 15.78 22.13
#